data_4a8079052bc751e8a5bbc4938cb7f033
#
_entry.id   4a8079052bc751e8a5bbc4938cb7f033
#
_cell.length_a   1.000
_cell.length_b   1.000
_cell.length_c   1.000
_cell.angle_alpha   90.00
_cell.angle_beta   90.00
_cell.angle_gamma   90.00
#
_symmetry.space_group_name_H-M   'P 1'
#
loop_
_entity.id
_entity.type
_entity.pdbx_description
1 polymer ?
#
loop_
_entity_poly.entity_id
_entity_poly.type
_entity_poly.pdbx_seq_one_letter_code
_entity_poly.pdbx_strand_id
1 'polypeptide(L)'
;IKKRKFESPRELGNLMIYFNNSWCGVSLRSNKKLYSKFETDIDIVEKIIIKNRSNKNRTNYLSKLVNLPGKFNHKKLVQEVDSGNADVGFFICPLPMKKIMSIADRGKIVPKKSTYFDPKPADGLVNLLMEI
;
A
#
# COMPACT_ATOMS: atom_id res chain seq x y z
N ILE A 1 18.78 -1.27 11.26
CA ILE A 1 17.96 -0.41 10.38
C ILE A 1 18.71 0.92 10.28
N LYS A 2 19.17 1.30 9.08
CA LYS A 2 19.90 2.57 8.88
C LYS A 2 18.89 3.69 8.64
N LYS A 3 18.98 4.76 9.41
CA LYS A 3 18.26 6.01 9.13
C LYS A 3 18.64 6.52 7.75
N ARG A 4 17.66 6.93 6.94
CA ARG A 4 17.87 7.46 5.60
C ARG A 4 17.07 8.75 5.41
N LYS A 5 17.50 9.56 4.46
CA LYS A 5 16.65 10.62 3.91
C LYS A 5 15.53 9.95 3.11
N PHE A 6 14.34 10.56 3.08
CA PHE A 6 13.25 10.04 2.25
C PHE A 6 13.67 9.99 0.78
N GLU A 7 13.46 8.84 0.18
CA GLU A 7 13.60 8.61 -1.25
C GLU A 7 12.42 7.76 -1.72
N SER A 8 11.68 8.25 -2.72
CA SER A 8 10.51 7.53 -3.23
C SER A 8 10.93 6.18 -3.83
N PRO A 9 10.33 5.06 -3.40
CA PRO A 9 10.62 3.76 -3.99
C PRO A 9 10.26 3.74 -5.48
N ARG A 10 11.20 3.33 -6.32
CA ARG A 10 11.04 3.29 -7.79
C ARG A 10 10.72 1.89 -8.31
N GLU A 11 10.89 0.87 -7.49
CA GLU A 11 10.71 -0.52 -7.85
C GLU A 11 9.86 -1.25 -6.83
N LEU A 12 9.01 -2.15 -7.31
CA LEU A 12 8.26 -3.07 -6.45
C LEU A 12 9.21 -3.83 -5.54
N GLY A 13 8.78 -4.06 -4.31
CA GLY A 13 9.58 -4.73 -3.29
C GLY A 13 10.51 -3.81 -2.51
N ASN A 14 10.60 -2.53 -2.87
CA ASN A 14 11.26 -1.52 -2.07
C ASN A 14 10.23 -0.62 -1.42
N LEU A 15 10.39 -0.33 -0.13
CA LEU A 15 9.50 0.55 0.61
C LEU A 15 10.27 1.41 1.60
N MET A 16 9.66 2.52 2.00
CA MET A 16 10.14 3.35 3.08
C MET A 16 9.18 3.26 4.26
N ILE A 17 9.74 3.11 5.45
CA ILE A 17 9.00 3.10 6.72
C ILE A 17 9.35 4.37 7.48
N TYR A 18 8.33 5.08 7.97
CA TYR A 18 8.49 6.24 8.83
C TYR A 18 7.99 5.94 10.24
N PHE A 19 8.84 6.12 11.22
CA PHE A 19 8.53 6.00 12.64
C PHE A 19 9.62 6.71 13.46
N ASN A 20 9.28 7.17 14.67
CA ASN A 20 10.20 7.87 15.56
C ASN A 20 11.00 8.97 14.83
N ASN A 21 10.30 9.84 14.10
CA ASN A 21 10.86 10.97 13.34
C ASN A 21 11.99 10.58 12.39
N SER A 22 11.94 9.37 11.84
CA SER A 22 13.01 8.86 11.00
C SER A 22 12.50 7.97 9.87
N TRP A 23 13.12 8.08 8.70
CA TRP A 23 12.89 7.20 7.56
C TRP A 23 13.85 6.01 7.55
N CYS A 24 13.33 4.85 7.23
CA CYS A 24 14.07 3.60 7.05
C CYS A 24 13.70 2.94 5.72
N GLY A 25 14.70 2.67 4.89
CA GLY A 25 14.51 1.91 3.65
C GLY A 25 14.53 0.40 3.91
N VAL A 26 13.59 -0.31 3.32
CA VAL A 26 13.47 -1.77 3.41
C VAL A 26 13.33 -2.35 2.01
N SER A 27 14.05 -3.44 1.73
CA SER A 27 13.85 -4.25 0.53
C SER A 27 13.18 -5.57 0.90
N LEU A 28 11.96 -5.76 0.44
CA LEU A 28 11.20 -7.00 0.62
C LEU A 28 11.76 -8.13 -0.24
N ARG A 29 12.48 -7.78 -1.32
CA ARG A 29 13.11 -8.74 -2.25
C ARG A 29 14.27 -9.52 -1.63
N SER A 30 14.86 -9.02 -0.56
CA SER A 30 15.91 -9.74 0.17
C SER A 30 15.44 -11.10 0.67
N ASN A 31 14.15 -11.28 0.89
CA ASN A 31 13.55 -12.59 1.19
C ASN A 31 12.74 -13.08 -0.02
N LYS A 32 13.43 -13.69 -0.99
CA LYS A 32 12.79 -14.21 -2.22
C LYS A 32 11.64 -15.17 -1.93
N LYS A 33 11.77 -16.05 -0.93
CA LYS A 33 10.73 -17.03 -0.54
C LYS A 33 9.47 -16.37 -0.01
N LEU A 34 9.61 -15.26 0.70
CA LEU A 34 8.47 -14.47 1.18
C LEU A 34 7.87 -13.69 0.02
N TYR A 35 8.71 -12.98 -0.75
CA TYR A 35 8.27 -12.08 -1.80
C TYR A 35 7.50 -12.80 -2.91
N SER A 36 7.93 -14.01 -3.31
CA SER A 36 7.27 -14.80 -4.36
C SER A 36 5.87 -15.31 -4.00
N LYS A 37 5.48 -15.28 -2.73
CA LYS A 37 4.16 -15.76 -2.26
C LYS A 37 3.05 -14.72 -2.38
N PHE A 38 3.39 -13.47 -2.66
CA PHE A 38 2.45 -12.35 -2.66
C PHE A 38 2.40 -11.67 -4.02
N GLU A 39 1.24 -11.14 -4.35
CA GLU A 39 1.02 -10.43 -5.61
C GLU A 39 1.50 -8.99 -5.55
N THR A 40 1.37 -8.35 -4.39
CA THR A 40 1.70 -6.93 -4.21
C THR A 40 2.49 -6.68 -2.92
N ASP A 41 3.16 -5.53 -2.87
CA ASP A 41 3.88 -5.09 -1.67
C ASP A 41 2.92 -4.79 -0.51
N ILE A 42 1.68 -4.39 -0.80
CA ILE A 42 0.62 -4.18 0.20
C ILE A 42 0.30 -5.49 0.90
N ASP A 43 0.12 -6.58 0.16
CA ASP A 43 -0.17 -7.91 0.74
C ASP A 43 0.92 -8.34 1.71
N ILE A 44 2.19 -8.04 1.39
CA ILE A 44 3.32 -8.37 2.25
C ILE A 44 3.29 -7.53 3.53
N VAL A 45 3.07 -6.22 3.40
CA VAL A 45 3.01 -5.30 4.55
C VAL A 45 1.87 -5.70 5.48
N GLU A 46 0.67 -5.93 4.95
CA GLU A 46 -0.47 -6.41 5.74
C GLU A 46 -0.17 -7.73 6.44
N LYS A 47 0.48 -8.67 5.75
CA LYS A 47 0.87 -9.96 6.34
C LYS A 47 1.88 -9.82 7.46
N ILE A 48 2.87 -8.93 7.30
CA ILE A 48 3.88 -8.66 8.34
C ILE A 48 3.21 -8.05 9.57
N ILE A 49 2.33 -7.06 9.37
CA ILE A 49 1.60 -6.41 10.47
C ILE A 49 0.74 -7.42 11.22
N ILE A 50 0.02 -8.28 10.49
CA ILE A 50 -0.87 -9.28 11.09
C ILE A 50 -0.09 -10.36 11.85
N LYS A 51 1.06 -10.80 11.28
CA LYS A 51 1.83 -11.91 11.84
C LYS A 51 2.62 -11.54 13.10
N ASN A 52 3.10 -10.31 13.19
CA ASN A 52 3.98 -9.89 14.27
C ASN A 52 3.26 -9.47 15.56
N ARG A 53 1.94 -9.50 15.58
CA ARG A 53 1.17 -9.22 16.78
C ARG A 53 0.29 -10.41 17.16
N SER A 54 0.57 -10.93 18.35
CA SER A 54 -0.01 -12.15 18.92
C SER A 54 -1.53 -12.28 18.84
N ASN A 55 -1.96 -13.50 18.69
CA ASN A 55 -3.23 -14.16 18.44
C ASN A 55 -4.55 -13.60 19.05
N LYS A 56 -4.55 -12.59 19.93
CA LYS A 56 -5.79 -12.22 20.63
C LYS A 56 -6.66 -11.15 19.95
N ASN A 57 -6.15 -10.39 18.96
CA ASN A 57 -6.92 -9.27 18.37
C ASN A 57 -6.69 -9.10 16.85
N ARG A 58 -6.70 -10.18 16.10
CA ARG A 58 -6.38 -10.17 14.65
C ARG A 58 -7.32 -9.27 13.81
N THR A 59 -8.57 -9.18 14.15
CA THR A 59 -9.61 -8.40 13.46
C THR A 59 -9.48 -6.89 13.71
N ASN A 60 -8.91 -6.50 14.84
CA ASN A 60 -8.88 -5.10 15.28
C ASN A 60 -7.77 -4.25 14.62
N TYR A 61 -6.76 -4.87 14.00
CA TYR A 61 -5.64 -4.12 13.39
C TYR A 61 -5.86 -3.76 11.92
N LEU A 62 -6.58 -4.59 11.17
CA LEU A 62 -6.93 -4.26 9.79
C LEU A 62 -7.93 -3.08 9.73
N SER A 63 -8.79 -2.94 10.75
CA SER A 63 -9.69 -1.79 10.87
C SER A 63 -8.96 -0.47 11.20
N LYS A 64 -7.73 -0.56 11.74
CA LYS A 64 -6.87 0.60 12.05
C LYS A 64 -5.93 0.98 10.90
N LEU A 65 -5.89 0.21 9.81
CA LEU A 65 -5.12 0.55 8.63
C LEU A 65 -5.78 1.72 7.88
N VAL A 66 -5.09 2.85 7.83
CA VAL A 66 -5.50 4.01 7.06
C VAL A 66 -4.71 4.05 5.76
N ASN A 67 -5.41 3.93 4.64
CA ASN A 67 -4.80 4.05 3.31
C ASN A 67 -4.88 5.51 2.85
N LEU A 68 -3.74 6.16 2.75
CA LEU A 68 -3.62 7.48 2.16
C LEU A 68 -3.59 7.37 0.63
N PRO A 69 -4.41 8.12 -0.12
CA PRO A 69 -4.34 8.17 -1.57
C PRO A 69 -2.97 8.59 -2.07
N GLY A 70 -2.51 7.99 -3.17
CA GLY A 70 -1.19 8.25 -3.75
C GLY A 70 -0.93 9.70 -4.20
N LYS A 71 -2.00 10.52 -4.37
CA LYS A 71 -1.88 11.96 -4.61
C LYS A 71 -1.27 12.72 -3.44
N PHE A 72 -1.38 12.19 -2.23
CA PHE A 72 -0.72 12.77 -1.06
C PHE A 72 0.73 12.32 -1.06
N ASN A 73 1.64 13.30 -0.97
CA ASN A 73 3.06 13.02 -0.89
C ASN A 73 3.43 12.47 0.50
N HIS A 74 4.69 12.08 0.65
CA HIS A 74 5.23 11.59 1.93
C HIS A 74 5.03 12.55 3.12
N LYS A 75 4.84 13.86 2.87
CA LYS A 75 4.63 14.86 3.93
C LYS A 75 3.34 14.60 4.71
N LYS A 76 2.25 14.20 4.02
CA LYS A 76 1.00 13.86 4.70
C LYS A 76 1.16 12.62 5.59
N LEU A 77 1.90 11.61 5.12
CA LEU A 77 2.20 10.42 5.92
C LEU A 77 3.01 10.79 7.17
N VAL A 78 4.05 11.63 7.02
CA VAL A 78 4.83 12.15 8.15
C VAL A 78 3.94 12.88 9.14
N GLN A 79 3.07 13.76 8.66
CA GLN A 79 2.14 14.51 9.50
C GLN A 79 1.23 13.59 10.33
N GLU A 80 0.67 12.52 9.74
CA GLU A 80 -0.20 11.57 10.46
C GLU A 80 0.56 10.82 11.57
N VAL A 81 1.83 10.48 11.34
CA VAL A 81 2.65 9.81 12.34
C VAL A 81 3.11 10.78 13.43
N ASP A 82 3.59 11.97 13.05
CA ASP A 82 4.11 12.95 14.02
C ASP A 82 3.00 13.54 14.90
N SER A 83 1.76 13.62 14.40
CA SER A 83 0.59 14.03 15.19
C SER A 83 0.03 12.93 16.11
N GLY A 84 0.58 11.71 16.06
CA GLY A 84 0.12 10.58 16.86
C GLY A 84 -1.15 9.91 16.34
N ASN A 85 -1.63 10.27 15.13
CA ASN A 85 -2.77 9.61 14.48
C ASN A 85 -2.41 8.20 13.98
N ALA A 86 -1.11 7.94 13.77
CA ALA A 86 -0.59 6.64 13.38
C ALA A 86 0.75 6.36 14.08
N ASP A 87 0.98 5.11 14.45
CA ASP A 87 2.25 4.68 15.08
C ASP A 87 3.39 4.56 14.05
N VAL A 88 3.06 4.23 12.81
CA VAL A 88 4.03 3.97 11.74
C VAL A 88 3.40 4.23 10.36
N GLY A 89 4.19 4.78 9.46
CA GLY A 89 3.82 5.00 8.07
C GLY A 89 4.63 4.13 7.12
N PHE A 90 3.94 3.54 6.13
CA PHE A 90 4.56 2.78 5.04
C PHE A 90 4.37 3.53 3.73
N PHE A 91 5.47 3.86 3.06
CA PHE A 91 5.45 4.43 1.73
C PHE A 91 5.97 3.38 0.75
N ILE A 92 5.09 2.90 -0.11
CA ILE A 92 5.33 1.79 -1.04
C ILE A 92 5.45 2.28 -2.49
N CYS A 93 6.07 1.47 -3.34
CA CYS A 93 6.12 1.73 -4.76
C CYS A 93 4.71 1.65 -5.39
N PRO A 94 4.31 2.60 -6.24
CA PRO A 94 3.08 2.50 -7.01
C PRO A 94 3.02 1.21 -7.83
N LEU A 95 1.85 0.57 -7.87
CA LEU A 95 1.66 -0.66 -8.61
C LEU A 95 1.60 -0.35 -10.12
N PRO A 96 2.52 -0.87 -10.95
CA PRO A 96 2.49 -0.63 -12.40
C PRO A 96 1.23 -1.21 -13.05
N MET A 97 0.69 -0.52 -14.07
CA MET A 97 -0.50 -0.96 -14.80
C MET A 97 -0.37 -2.38 -15.35
N LYS A 98 0.81 -2.73 -15.92
CA LYS A 98 1.08 -4.10 -16.38
C LYS A 98 0.90 -5.16 -15.30
N LYS A 99 1.24 -4.84 -14.05
CA LYS A 99 1.07 -5.77 -12.92
C LYS A 99 -0.40 -5.90 -12.55
N ILE A 100 -1.16 -4.80 -12.57
CA ILE A 100 -2.61 -4.80 -12.32
C ILE A 100 -3.31 -5.67 -13.35
N MET A 101 -3.04 -5.47 -14.64
CA MET A 101 -3.59 -6.28 -15.73
C MET A 101 -3.25 -7.76 -15.56
N SER A 102 -1.97 -8.08 -15.29
CA SER A 102 -1.55 -9.47 -15.08
C SER A 102 -2.22 -10.14 -13.87
N ILE A 103 -2.58 -9.40 -12.83
CA ILE A 103 -3.34 -9.92 -11.69
C ILE A 103 -4.79 -10.18 -12.12
N ALA A 104 -5.40 -9.26 -12.84
CA ALA A 104 -6.77 -9.38 -13.36
C ALA A 104 -6.91 -10.55 -14.34
N ASP A 105 -5.96 -10.72 -15.28
CA ASP A 105 -5.95 -11.82 -16.26
C ASP A 105 -5.95 -13.21 -15.59
N ARG A 106 -5.43 -13.29 -14.36
CA ARG A 106 -5.45 -14.51 -13.54
C ARG A 106 -6.67 -14.63 -12.65
N GLY A 107 -7.70 -13.80 -12.86
CA GLY A 107 -8.92 -13.78 -12.05
C GLY A 107 -8.72 -13.36 -10.60
N LYS A 108 -7.60 -12.69 -10.29
CA LYS A 108 -7.30 -12.20 -8.94
C LYS A 108 -7.65 -10.73 -8.79
N ILE A 109 -7.86 -10.32 -7.54
CA ILE A 109 -8.23 -8.94 -7.18
C ILE A 109 -7.02 -8.26 -6.54
N VAL A 110 -6.76 -7.02 -6.92
CA VAL A 110 -5.76 -6.17 -6.26
C VAL A 110 -6.30 -5.67 -4.91
N PRO A 111 -5.41 -5.40 -3.93
CA PRO A 111 -5.83 -4.84 -2.65
C PRO A 111 -6.61 -3.53 -2.81
N LYS A 112 -7.47 -3.23 -1.84
CA LYS A 112 -8.25 -1.97 -1.82
C LYS A 112 -7.30 -0.76 -1.92
N LYS A 113 -7.73 0.27 -2.68
CA LYS A 113 -6.95 1.51 -2.88
C LYS A 113 -5.62 1.34 -3.65
N SER A 114 -5.43 0.22 -4.36
CA SER A 114 -4.24 -0.01 -5.22
C SER A 114 -4.23 0.86 -6.46
N THR A 115 -5.40 1.40 -6.87
CA THR A 115 -5.55 2.28 -8.04
C THR A 115 -6.18 3.60 -7.65
N TYR A 116 -5.79 4.65 -8.35
CA TYR A 116 -6.37 5.98 -8.23
C TYR A 116 -6.44 6.59 -9.63
N PHE A 117 -7.64 7.00 -10.03
CA PHE A 117 -7.88 7.72 -11.28
C PHE A 117 -7.99 9.22 -10.97
N ASP A 118 -7.24 10.03 -11.71
CA ASP A 118 -7.30 11.49 -11.61
C ASP A 118 -7.22 12.09 -13.02
N PRO A 119 -8.27 12.76 -13.51
CA PRO A 119 -9.56 12.94 -12.85
C PRO A 119 -10.37 11.64 -12.76
N LYS A 120 -11.25 11.57 -11.78
CA LYS A 120 -12.23 10.48 -11.72
C LYS A 120 -13.16 10.55 -12.92
N PRO A 121 -13.56 9.41 -13.53
CA PRO A 121 -14.63 9.40 -14.51
C PRO A 121 -15.89 10.06 -13.93
N ALA A 122 -16.54 10.91 -14.72
CA ALA A 122 -17.81 11.50 -14.30
C ALA A 122 -18.90 10.42 -14.33
N ASP A 123 -19.66 10.29 -13.24
CA ASP A 123 -20.82 9.41 -13.20
C ASP A 123 -21.89 9.94 -14.16
N GLY A 124 -22.51 9.02 -14.91
CA GLY A 124 -23.58 9.37 -15.85
C GLY A 124 -23.10 9.96 -17.19
N LEU A 125 -21.79 9.99 -17.45
CA LEU A 125 -21.27 10.46 -18.75
C LEU A 125 -21.66 9.52 -19.91
N VAL A 126 -21.78 8.24 -19.61
CA VAL A 126 -22.25 7.20 -20.55
C VAL A 126 -23.33 6.39 -19.83
N ASN A 127 -24.57 6.46 -20.30
CA ASN A 127 -25.70 5.66 -19.83
C ASN A 127 -26.15 4.74 -20.96
N LEU A 128 -26.26 3.45 -20.69
CA LEU A 128 -26.92 2.51 -21.61
C LEU A 128 -28.37 2.33 -21.14
N LEU A 129 -29.30 2.77 -21.98
CA LEU A 129 -30.72 2.45 -21.82
C LEU A 129 -30.95 1.05 -22.38
N MET A 130 -31.39 0.13 -21.54
CA MET A 130 -31.86 -1.18 -21.99
C MET A 130 -33.38 -1.14 -22.05
N GLU A 131 -33.95 -1.36 -23.24
CA GLU A 131 -35.37 -1.65 -23.39
C GLU A 131 -35.63 -3.08 -22.94
N ILE A 132 -36.61 -3.27 -22.06
CA ILE A 132 -37.04 -4.56 -21.55
C ILE A 132 -38.24 -5.05 -22.38
#